data_5bf41edbbbaf6fcf1877a26a0eddc289
#
_entry.id   5bf41edbbbaf6fcf1877a26a0eddc289
#
_cell.length_a   1.000
_cell.length_b   1.000
_cell.length_c   1.000
_cell.angle_alpha   90.00
_cell.angle_beta   90.00
_cell.angle_gamma   90.00
#
_symmetry.space_group_name_H-M   'P 1'
#
loop_
_entity.id
_entity.type
_entity.pdbx_description
1 polymer ?
#
loop_
_entity_poly.entity_id
_entity_poly.type
_entity_poly.pdbx_seq_one_letter_code
_entity_poly.pdbx_strand_id
1 'polypeptide(L)'
;MSQWFDLCYDIGIDLESATSMGQKIVNAYSSSHRNYHTLEHVNHCLSILDQVPIAIDEENDLRFAIWFHDIVYDPKSEENEIQSAQIAYDWLNKQAVGNPDQVRNLILSTANYLEPATDQISYMVLHDIDLAILASEESIYLQYQRDIREEFRHLQDEEFLHARRKFLKAVLELNPLYAIEAYEHQWEEKARQNISNELKKIEKSINLLSSTEK
;
A
#
# COMPACT_ATOMS: atom_id res chain seq x y z
N MET A 1 -14.13 -9.28 -3.12
CA MET A 1 -14.87 -9.68 -1.88
C MET A 1 -14.97 -11.20 -1.67
N SER A 2 -14.95 -12.07 -2.72
CA SER A 2 -14.91 -13.53 -2.47
C SER A 2 -13.72 -13.91 -1.59
N GLN A 3 -12.52 -13.46 -1.91
CA GLN A 3 -11.31 -13.73 -1.10
C GLN A 3 -11.42 -13.29 0.37
N TRP A 4 -12.21 -12.25 0.69
CA TRP A 4 -12.50 -11.88 2.07
C TRP A 4 -13.33 -12.93 2.80
N PHE A 5 -14.41 -13.41 2.16
CA PHE A 5 -15.27 -14.43 2.76
C PHE A 5 -14.57 -15.79 2.85
N ASP A 6 -13.77 -16.14 1.84
CA ASP A 6 -12.99 -17.38 1.84
C ASP A 6 -11.98 -17.35 3.01
N LEU A 7 -11.22 -16.25 3.17
CA LEU A 7 -10.30 -16.07 4.30
C LEU A 7 -11.01 -16.18 5.66
N CYS A 8 -12.15 -15.51 5.83
CA CYS A 8 -12.91 -15.56 7.08
C CYS A 8 -13.43 -16.97 7.38
N TYR A 9 -13.91 -17.66 6.35
CA TYR A 9 -14.41 -19.03 6.47
C TYR A 9 -13.31 -20.02 6.88
N ASP A 10 -12.15 -19.94 6.23
CA ASP A 10 -11.04 -20.85 6.45
C ASP A 10 -10.47 -20.79 7.88
N ILE A 11 -10.57 -19.63 8.53
CA ILE A 11 -10.14 -19.45 9.91
C ILE A 11 -11.27 -19.48 10.94
N GLY A 12 -12.50 -19.80 10.53
CA GLY A 12 -13.62 -20.05 11.42
C GLY A 12 -14.36 -18.79 11.91
N ILE A 13 -14.27 -17.66 11.21
CA ILE A 13 -15.08 -16.46 11.50
C ILE A 13 -16.51 -16.71 11.00
N ASP A 14 -17.50 -16.41 11.87
CA ASP A 14 -18.91 -16.57 11.51
C ASP A 14 -19.33 -15.59 10.40
N LEU A 15 -20.33 -15.98 9.61
CA LEU A 15 -20.78 -15.25 8.43
C LEU A 15 -21.32 -13.84 8.78
N GLU A 16 -21.93 -13.65 9.94
CA GLU A 16 -22.46 -12.34 10.37
C GLU A 16 -21.33 -11.37 10.63
N SER A 17 -20.30 -11.79 11.38
CA SER A 17 -19.11 -11.01 11.65
C SER A 17 -18.34 -10.69 10.37
N ALA A 18 -18.15 -11.69 9.50
CA ALA A 18 -17.47 -11.51 8.20
C ALA A 18 -18.25 -10.52 7.31
N THR A 19 -19.58 -10.61 7.26
CA THR A 19 -20.42 -9.72 6.46
C THR A 19 -20.38 -8.29 7.01
N SER A 20 -20.49 -8.12 8.32
CA SER A 20 -20.45 -6.81 8.97
C SER A 20 -19.12 -6.07 8.71
N MET A 21 -17.99 -6.78 8.85
CA MET A 21 -16.68 -6.18 8.58
C MET A 21 -16.44 -5.99 7.08
N GLY A 22 -16.84 -6.95 6.25
CA GLY A 22 -16.76 -6.81 4.80
C GLY A 22 -17.50 -5.57 4.27
N GLN A 23 -18.66 -5.24 4.84
CA GLN A 23 -19.38 -4.01 4.48
C GLN A 23 -18.61 -2.75 4.92
N LYS A 24 -17.94 -2.76 6.08
CA LYS A 24 -17.10 -1.64 6.51
C LYS A 24 -15.90 -1.45 5.58
N ILE A 25 -15.25 -2.55 5.18
CA ILE A 25 -14.15 -2.54 4.21
C ILE A 25 -14.63 -1.92 2.90
N VAL A 26 -15.74 -2.42 2.32
CA VAL A 26 -16.29 -1.88 1.07
C VAL A 26 -16.58 -0.39 1.20
N ASN A 27 -17.23 0.03 2.28
CA ASN A 27 -17.57 1.44 2.48
C ASN A 27 -16.32 2.32 2.60
N ALA A 28 -15.29 1.87 3.33
CA ALA A 28 -14.05 2.59 3.50
C ALA A 28 -13.32 2.80 2.17
N TYR A 29 -13.08 1.72 1.43
CA TYR A 29 -12.38 1.75 0.16
C TYR A 29 -13.19 2.32 -1.02
N SER A 30 -14.49 2.57 -0.84
CA SER A 30 -15.36 3.25 -1.83
C SER A 30 -15.55 4.74 -1.53
N SER A 31 -14.81 5.30 -0.58
CA SER A 31 -14.92 6.71 -0.22
C SER A 31 -14.47 7.61 -1.38
N SER A 32 -15.22 8.70 -1.63
CA SER A 32 -15.06 9.56 -2.82
C SER A 32 -13.75 10.34 -2.90
N HIS A 33 -12.95 10.35 -1.84
CA HIS A 33 -11.63 10.97 -1.81
C HIS A 33 -10.50 10.02 -2.21
N ARG A 34 -10.81 8.72 -2.37
CA ARG A 34 -9.84 7.69 -2.79
C ARG A 34 -9.90 7.51 -4.30
N ASN A 35 -8.75 7.51 -4.94
CA ASN A 35 -8.62 7.28 -6.37
C ASN A 35 -7.68 6.10 -6.65
N TYR A 36 -6.57 6.00 -5.90
CA TYR A 36 -5.64 4.88 -5.93
C TYR A 36 -5.89 3.88 -4.78
N HIS A 37 -6.02 4.36 -3.53
CA HIS A 37 -6.18 3.52 -2.32
C HIS A 37 -7.61 2.99 -2.20
N THR A 38 -8.01 2.17 -3.18
CA THR A 38 -9.34 1.57 -3.35
C THR A 38 -9.30 0.06 -3.22
N LEU A 39 -10.45 -0.62 -3.34
CA LEU A 39 -10.50 -2.09 -3.41
C LEU A 39 -9.71 -2.67 -4.60
N GLU A 40 -9.46 -1.89 -5.65
CA GLU A 40 -8.62 -2.35 -6.77
C GLU A 40 -7.17 -2.53 -6.32
N HIS A 41 -6.64 -1.60 -5.52
CA HIS A 41 -5.32 -1.72 -4.90
C HIS A 41 -5.24 -2.96 -3.99
N VAL A 42 -6.19 -3.14 -3.07
CA VAL A 42 -6.25 -4.32 -2.19
C VAL A 42 -6.28 -5.62 -2.99
N ASN A 43 -7.14 -5.70 -4.01
CA ASN A 43 -7.23 -6.89 -4.88
C ASN A 43 -5.94 -7.12 -5.67
N HIS A 44 -5.25 -6.07 -6.10
CA HIS A 44 -3.95 -6.17 -6.75
C HIS A 44 -2.91 -6.76 -5.81
N CYS A 45 -2.80 -6.24 -4.59
CA CYS A 45 -1.89 -6.80 -3.57
C CYS A 45 -2.17 -8.29 -3.30
N LEU A 46 -3.45 -8.67 -3.12
CA LEU A 46 -3.84 -10.06 -2.92
C LEU A 46 -3.51 -10.94 -4.13
N SER A 47 -3.70 -10.45 -5.35
CA SER A 47 -3.38 -11.20 -6.56
C SER A 47 -1.88 -11.45 -6.74
N ILE A 48 -1.05 -10.55 -6.24
CA ILE A 48 0.40 -10.74 -6.21
C ILE A 48 0.77 -11.75 -5.12
N LEU A 49 0.17 -11.62 -3.93
CA LEU A 49 0.39 -12.57 -2.84
C LEU A 49 0.10 -14.02 -3.26
N ASP A 50 -0.99 -14.25 -4.00
CA ASP A 50 -1.36 -15.56 -4.54
C ASP A 50 -0.28 -16.18 -5.47
N GLN A 51 0.68 -15.38 -5.93
CA GLN A 51 1.76 -15.77 -6.84
C GLN A 51 3.14 -15.75 -6.18
N VAL A 52 3.23 -15.46 -4.87
CA VAL A 52 4.51 -15.44 -4.15
C VAL A 52 5.14 -16.84 -4.21
N PRO A 53 6.38 -16.97 -4.72
CA PRO A 53 7.00 -18.28 -4.98
C PRO A 53 7.60 -18.93 -3.73
N ILE A 54 7.25 -18.48 -2.54
CA ILE A 54 7.77 -18.92 -1.26
C ILE A 54 6.62 -19.25 -0.29
N ALA A 55 6.87 -20.20 0.60
CA ALA A 55 5.91 -20.47 1.67
C ALA A 55 5.97 -19.38 2.72
N ILE A 56 4.80 -18.93 3.16
CA ILE A 56 4.61 -17.93 4.21
C ILE A 56 3.81 -18.60 5.32
N ASP A 57 4.45 -18.83 6.47
CA ASP A 57 3.82 -19.53 7.59
C ASP A 57 2.60 -18.78 8.15
N GLU A 58 2.60 -17.46 8.02
CA GLU A 58 1.57 -16.53 8.54
C GLU A 58 0.75 -15.90 7.40
N GLU A 59 0.46 -16.64 6.34
CA GLU A 59 -0.21 -16.11 5.15
C GLU A 59 -1.57 -15.49 5.46
N ASN A 60 -2.35 -16.08 6.36
CA ASN A 60 -3.66 -15.53 6.73
C ASN A 60 -3.52 -14.18 7.45
N ASP A 61 -2.52 -14.01 8.32
CA ASP A 61 -2.24 -12.74 9.00
C ASP A 61 -1.81 -11.67 7.98
N LEU A 62 -1.00 -12.05 7.00
CA LEU A 62 -0.62 -11.17 5.90
C LEU A 62 -1.81 -10.77 5.03
N ARG A 63 -2.72 -11.71 4.71
CA ARG A 63 -3.97 -11.41 3.99
C ARG A 63 -4.84 -10.43 4.77
N PHE A 64 -4.96 -10.60 6.10
CA PHE A 64 -5.65 -9.61 6.92
C PHE A 64 -4.95 -8.25 6.91
N ALA A 65 -3.63 -8.22 7.02
CA ALA A 65 -2.89 -6.97 6.92
C ALA A 65 -3.18 -6.24 5.60
N ILE A 66 -3.22 -6.95 4.47
CA ILE A 66 -3.58 -6.37 3.16
C ILE A 66 -5.03 -5.83 3.14
N TRP A 67 -5.99 -6.55 3.74
CA TRP A 67 -7.37 -6.06 3.79
C TRP A 67 -7.55 -4.80 4.65
N PHE A 68 -6.70 -4.62 5.66
CA PHE A 68 -6.87 -3.57 6.66
C PHE A 68 -5.87 -2.42 6.55
N HIS A 69 -4.72 -2.53 5.84
CA HIS A 69 -3.62 -1.54 5.94
C HIS A 69 -4.08 -0.10 5.66
N ASP A 70 -4.96 0.07 4.70
CA ASP A 70 -5.52 1.36 4.29
C ASP A 70 -7.02 1.52 4.59
N ILE A 71 -7.58 0.75 5.54
CA ILE A 71 -9.01 0.87 5.86
C ILE A 71 -9.36 2.28 6.37
N VAL A 72 -8.43 2.91 7.08
CA VAL A 72 -8.44 4.34 7.37
C VAL A 72 -7.48 5.03 6.40
N TYR A 73 -7.96 6.04 5.69
CA TYR A 73 -7.14 6.81 4.78
C TYR A 73 -7.66 8.25 4.68
N ASP A 74 -6.91 9.17 5.24
CA ASP A 74 -7.03 10.61 5.06
C ASP A 74 -5.67 11.15 4.61
N PRO A 75 -5.53 11.67 3.37
CA PRO A 75 -4.26 12.18 2.87
C PRO A 75 -3.70 13.40 3.64
N LYS A 76 -4.43 13.87 4.66
CA LYS A 76 -3.99 14.94 5.57
C LYS A 76 -3.52 14.42 6.93
N SER A 77 -3.69 13.14 7.19
CA SER A 77 -3.37 12.51 8.49
C SER A 77 -2.04 11.76 8.41
N GLU A 78 -1.31 11.78 9.50
CA GLU A 78 -0.12 10.96 9.73
C GLU A 78 -0.44 9.74 10.62
N GLU A 79 -1.73 9.48 10.89
CA GLU A 79 -2.19 8.42 11.80
C GLU A 79 -2.96 7.29 11.09
N ASN A 80 -2.98 7.27 9.76
CA ASN A 80 -3.76 6.32 8.97
C ASN A 80 -3.44 4.87 9.32
N GLU A 81 -2.16 4.51 9.31
CA GLU A 81 -1.68 3.17 9.60
C GLU A 81 -1.93 2.79 11.07
N ILE A 82 -1.77 3.74 12.01
CA ILE A 82 -2.06 3.52 13.43
C ILE A 82 -3.54 3.19 13.63
N GLN A 83 -4.43 3.96 13.01
CA GLN A 83 -5.87 3.76 13.14
C GLN A 83 -6.32 2.49 12.40
N SER A 84 -5.78 2.21 11.22
CA SER A 84 -6.01 0.98 10.48
C SER A 84 -5.59 -0.26 11.26
N ALA A 85 -4.39 -0.22 11.84
CA ALA A 85 -3.83 -1.27 12.66
C ALA A 85 -4.70 -1.53 13.93
N GLN A 86 -5.20 -0.47 14.55
CA GLN A 86 -6.08 -0.61 15.72
C GLN A 86 -7.42 -1.24 15.35
N ILE A 87 -8.03 -0.87 14.22
CA ILE A 87 -9.29 -1.48 13.74
C ILE A 87 -9.09 -2.98 13.48
N ALA A 88 -7.99 -3.36 12.82
CA ALA A 88 -7.67 -4.75 12.55
C ALA A 88 -7.47 -5.54 13.84
N TYR A 89 -6.66 -5.01 14.76
CA TYR A 89 -6.38 -5.63 16.06
C TYR A 89 -7.66 -5.87 16.87
N ASP A 90 -8.49 -4.84 17.05
CA ASP A 90 -9.70 -4.93 17.86
C ASP A 90 -10.69 -5.94 17.28
N TRP A 91 -10.81 -5.96 15.94
CA TRP A 91 -11.73 -6.88 15.30
C TRP A 91 -11.25 -8.34 15.38
N LEU A 92 -9.99 -8.62 15.04
CA LEU A 92 -9.41 -9.97 15.11
C LEU A 92 -9.39 -10.50 16.55
N ASN A 93 -9.01 -9.67 17.50
CA ASN A 93 -9.02 -10.04 18.93
C ASN A 93 -10.43 -10.40 19.43
N LYS A 94 -11.46 -9.68 18.98
CA LYS A 94 -12.86 -10.02 19.27
C LYS A 94 -13.29 -11.36 18.67
N GLN A 95 -12.78 -11.69 17.47
CA GLN A 95 -13.07 -12.98 16.83
C GLN A 95 -12.26 -14.14 17.46
N ALA A 96 -11.24 -13.85 18.25
CA ALA A 96 -10.30 -14.82 18.84
C ALA A 96 -9.63 -15.72 17.79
N VAL A 97 -9.23 -15.16 16.65
CA VAL A 97 -8.62 -15.86 15.51
C VAL A 97 -7.35 -15.16 15.02
N GLY A 98 -6.47 -15.90 14.36
CA GLY A 98 -5.22 -15.39 13.82
C GLY A 98 -4.26 -14.89 14.89
N ASN A 99 -3.35 -14.03 14.50
CA ASN A 99 -2.43 -13.32 15.40
C ASN A 99 -2.65 -11.80 15.29
N PRO A 100 -3.58 -11.22 16.10
CA PRO A 100 -3.90 -9.80 16.02
C PRO A 100 -2.70 -8.86 16.20
N ASP A 101 -1.72 -9.24 17.05
CA ASP A 101 -0.49 -8.47 17.22
C ASP A 101 0.38 -8.48 15.97
N GLN A 102 0.49 -9.61 15.28
CA GLN A 102 1.24 -9.73 14.02
C GLN A 102 0.58 -8.87 12.92
N VAL A 103 -0.73 -8.98 12.74
CA VAL A 103 -1.48 -8.18 11.77
C VAL A 103 -1.31 -6.68 12.05
N ARG A 104 -1.44 -6.28 13.32
CA ARG A 104 -1.20 -4.89 13.73
C ARG A 104 0.19 -4.41 13.35
N ASN A 105 1.22 -5.20 13.66
CA ASN A 105 2.60 -4.83 13.40
C ASN A 105 2.90 -4.78 11.89
N LEU A 106 2.35 -5.70 11.10
CA LEU A 106 2.43 -5.66 9.63
C LEU A 106 1.84 -4.36 9.08
N ILE A 107 0.64 -3.95 9.54
CA ILE A 107 0.03 -2.69 9.10
C ILE A 107 0.87 -1.48 9.52
N LEU A 108 1.34 -1.44 10.76
CA LEU A 108 2.19 -0.34 11.23
C LEU A 108 3.49 -0.21 10.42
N SER A 109 4.01 -1.31 9.88
CA SER A 109 5.23 -1.26 9.08
C SER A 109 5.04 -0.57 7.73
N THR A 110 3.82 -0.44 7.21
CA THR A 110 3.55 0.27 5.96
C THR A 110 3.65 1.81 6.10
N ALA A 111 3.70 2.33 7.32
CA ALA A 111 3.92 3.76 7.56
C ALA A 111 5.32 4.25 7.14
N ASN A 112 6.29 3.36 7.07
CA ASN A 112 7.67 3.74 6.75
C ASN A 112 8.43 2.66 5.98
N TYR A 113 8.32 2.70 4.65
CA TYR A 113 9.06 1.80 3.75
C TYR A 113 10.58 2.02 3.74
N LEU A 114 11.06 3.09 4.38
CA LEU A 114 12.48 3.48 4.35
C LEU A 114 13.25 2.91 5.55
N GLU A 115 12.57 2.38 6.54
CA GLU A 115 13.22 1.64 7.60
C GLU A 115 13.63 0.25 7.10
N PRO A 116 14.82 -0.24 7.51
CA PRO A 116 15.26 -1.56 7.08
C PRO A 116 14.20 -2.60 7.49
N ALA A 117 13.75 -3.37 6.51
CA ALA A 117 12.85 -4.46 6.75
C ALA A 117 13.43 -5.38 7.84
N THR A 118 12.57 -5.86 8.71
CA THR A 118 12.95 -6.97 9.59
C THR A 118 13.27 -8.17 8.70
N ASP A 119 14.11 -9.11 9.17
CA ASP A 119 14.39 -10.37 8.44
C ASP A 119 13.14 -11.29 8.32
N GLN A 120 11.96 -10.78 8.71
CA GLN A 120 10.71 -11.53 8.66
C GLN A 120 10.10 -11.43 7.27
N ILE A 121 9.90 -12.58 6.66
CA ILE A 121 9.44 -12.71 5.27
C ILE A 121 8.07 -12.03 5.01
N SER A 122 7.14 -12.09 5.96
CA SER A 122 5.80 -11.49 5.82
C SER A 122 5.85 -9.96 5.70
N TYR A 123 6.80 -9.29 6.39
CA TYR A 123 7.02 -7.86 6.26
C TYR A 123 7.63 -7.51 4.89
N MET A 124 8.64 -8.26 4.47
CA MET A 124 9.27 -8.05 3.16
C MET A 124 8.24 -8.22 2.03
N VAL A 125 7.42 -9.28 2.10
CA VAL A 125 6.37 -9.52 1.11
C VAL A 125 5.34 -8.40 1.10
N LEU A 126 4.86 -7.95 2.27
CA LEU A 126 3.87 -6.87 2.35
C LEU A 126 4.41 -5.57 1.72
N HIS A 127 5.64 -5.18 2.06
CA HIS A 127 6.26 -3.98 1.50
C HIS A 127 6.43 -4.09 -0.01
N ASP A 128 6.93 -5.22 -0.51
CA ASP A 128 7.18 -5.42 -1.93
C ASP A 128 5.89 -5.37 -2.75
N ILE A 129 4.83 -6.04 -2.28
CA ILE A 129 3.56 -6.07 -3.02
C ILE A 129 2.82 -4.74 -2.97
N ASP A 130 2.93 -3.98 -1.88
CA ASP A 130 2.32 -2.66 -1.77
C ASP A 130 3.02 -1.64 -2.70
N LEU A 131 4.34 -1.75 -2.84
CA LEU A 131 5.13 -0.95 -3.77
C LEU A 131 5.16 -1.50 -5.21
N ALA A 132 4.49 -2.62 -5.50
CA ALA A 132 4.52 -3.26 -6.82
C ALA A 132 4.01 -2.36 -7.96
N ILE A 133 3.13 -1.41 -7.64
CA ILE A 133 2.64 -0.41 -8.61
C ILE A 133 3.77 0.39 -9.25
N LEU A 134 4.88 0.59 -8.55
CA LEU A 134 6.04 1.32 -9.06
C LEU A 134 6.68 0.61 -10.26
N ALA A 135 6.54 -0.72 -10.35
CA ALA A 135 7.04 -1.56 -11.44
C ALA A 135 6.01 -1.83 -12.54
N SER A 136 4.85 -1.21 -12.49
CA SER A 136 3.79 -1.43 -13.48
C SER A 136 4.14 -0.90 -14.86
N GLU A 137 3.39 -1.34 -15.88
CA GLU A 137 3.51 -0.79 -17.24
C GLU A 137 3.24 0.71 -17.26
N GLU A 138 3.88 1.42 -18.19
CA GLU A 138 3.88 2.89 -18.24
C GLU A 138 2.47 3.49 -18.18
N SER A 139 1.51 2.91 -18.86
CA SER A 139 0.12 3.41 -18.86
C SER A 139 -0.55 3.29 -17.49
N ILE A 140 -0.28 2.21 -16.77
CA ILE A 140 -0.79 1.95 -15.42
C ILE A 140 -0.09 2.89 -14.43
N TYR A 141 1.23 3.03 -14.54
CA TYR A 141 2.00 3.94 -13.69
C TYR A 141 1.57 5.40 -13.88
N LEU A 142 1.27 5.83 -15.11
CA LEU A 142 0.74 7.16 -15.39
C LEU A 142 -0.67 7.36 -14.81
N GLN A 143 -1.50 6.31 -14.77
CA GLN A 143 -2.80 6.39 -14.09
C GLN A 143 -2.61 6.53 -12.58
N TYR A 144 -1.76 5.71 -11.97
CA TYR A 144 -1.37 5.83 -10.57
C TYR A 144 -0.89 7.24 -10.19
N GLN A 145 -0.05 7.87 -11.02
CA GLN A 145 0.38 9.26 -10.79
C GLN A 145 -0.81 10.24 -10.73
N ARG A 146 -1.79 10.09 -11.64
CA ARG A 146 -3.00 10.93 -11.65
C ARG A 146 -3.86 10.70 -10.43
N ASP A 147 -4.04 9.43 -10.05
CA ASP A 147 -4.88 9.04 -8.92
C ASP A 147 -4.30 9.55 -7.60
N ILE A 148 -2.98 9.41 -7.41
CA ILE A 148 -2.27 10.00 -6.25
C ILE A 148 -2.41 11.54 -6.26
N ARG A 149 -2.23 12.20 -7.41
CA ARG A 149 -2.41 13.66 -7.48
C ARG A 149 -3.83 14.08 -7.08
N GLU A 150 -4.83 13.33 -7.48
CA GLU A 150 -6.23 13.63 -7.15
C GLU A 150 -6.53 13.40 -5.66
N GLU A 151 -5.97 12.39 -5.03
CA GLU A 151 -6.07 12.19 -3.58
C GLU A 151 -5.45 13.35 -2.79
N PHE A 152 -4.33 13.89 -3.26
CA PHE A 152 -3.66 15.04 -2.67
C PHE A 152 -4.10 16.40 -3.28
N ARG A 153 -5.29 16.47 -3.91
CA ARG A 153 -5.81 17.72 -4.53
C ARG A 153 -5.95 18.92 -3.58
N HIS A 154 -5.94 18.68 -2.28
CA HIS A 154 -5.96 19.72 -1.27
C HIS A 154 -4.64 20.51 -1.17
N LEU A 155 -3.52 19.93 -1.65
CA LEU A 155 -2.23 20.61 -1.75
C LEU A 155 -2.14 21.42 -3.03
N GLN A 156 -1.48 22.58 -2.97
CA GLN A 156 -1.08 23.31 -4.17
C GLN A 156 -0.07 22.49 -4.98
N ASP A 157 0.01 22.74 -6.29
CA ASP A 157 0.87 21.95 -7.18
C ASP A 157 2.33 21.96 -6.74
N GLU A 158 2.85 23.08 -6.30
CA GLU A 158 4.23 23.19 -5.82
C GLU A 158 4.47 22.33 -4.58
N GLU A 159 3.58 22.42 -3.58
CA GLU A 159 3.65 21.63 -2.35
C GLU A 159 3.61 20.12 -2.66
N PHE A 160 2.66 19.71 -3.50
CA PHE A 160 2.54 18.32 -3.93
C PHE A 160 3.81 17.83 -4.65
N LEU A 161 4.32 18.59 -5.62
CA LEU A 161 5.52 18.22 -6.39
C LEU A 161 6.75 18.08 -5.48
N HIS A 162 6.91 18.96 -4.49
CA HIS A 162 8.00 18.86 -3.52
C HIS A 162 7.89 17.63 -2.64
N ALA A 163 6.68 17.33 -2.10
CA ALA A 163 6.43 16.15 -1.28
C ALA A 163 6.64 14.87 -2.10
N ARG A 164 6.06 14.79 -3.31
CA ARG A 164 6.20 13.64 -4.21
C ARG A 164 7.66 13.39 -4.60
N ARG A 165 8.40 14.44 -4.92
CA ARG A 165 9.83 14.35 -5.21
C ARG A 165 10.62 13.77 -4.04
N LYS A 166 10.31 14.22 -2.81
CA LYS A 166 10.96 13.71 -1.59
C LYS A 166 10.72 12.22 -1.43
N PHE A 167 9.47 11.78 -1.55
CA PHE A 167 9.09 10.37 -1.47
C PHE A 167 9.82 9.53 -2.53
N LEU A 168 9.74 9.91 -3.80
CA LEU A 168 10.34 9.14 -4.89
C LEU A 168 11.88 9.05 -4.79
N LYS A 169 12.55 10.12 -4.33
CA LYS A 169 13.98 10.07 -4.08
C LYS A 169 14.33 9.12 -2.96
N ALA A 170 13.58 9.14 -1.88
CA ALA A 170 13.79 8.24 -0.76
C ALA A 170 13.60 6.77 -1.16
N VAL A 171 12.57 6.48 -1.97
CA VAL A 171 12.37 5.12 -2.52
C VAL A 171 13.54 4.68 -3.41
N LEU A 172 14.11 5.57 -4.23
CA LEU A 172 15.29 5.25 -5.06
C LEU A 172 16.57 4.99 -4.26
N GLU A 173 16.66 5.48 -3.01
CA GLU A 173 17.79 5.21 -2.12
C GLU A 173 17.76 3.79 -1.54
N LEU A 174 16.61 3.11 -1.58
CA LEU A 174 16.52 1.69 -1.22
C LEU A 174 17.35 0.85 -2.20
N ASN A 175 18.13 -0.10 -1.67
CA ASN A 175 18.99 -0.97 -2.47
C ASN A 175 19.16 -2.35 -1.81
N PRO A 176 18.43 -3.38 -2.30
CA PRO A 176 17.42 -3.33 -3.36
C PRO A 176 16.15 -2.58 -2.94
N LEU A 177 15.32 -2.19 -3.94
CA LEU A 177 14.01 -1.59 -3.68
C LEU A 177 13.02 -2.66 -3.24
N TYR A 178 13.10 -3.86 -3.82
CA TYR A 178 12.30 -5.02 -3.46
C TYR A 178 13.17 -6.04 -2.73
N ALA A 179 12.71 -6.46 -1.54
CA ALA A 179 13.47 -7.35 -0.66
C ALA A 179 13.39 -8.83 -1.06
N ILE A 180 12.32 -9.22 -1.78
CA ILE A 180 12.13 -10.58 -2.27
C ILE A 180 12.88 -10.76 -3.59
N GLU A 181 13.85 -11.66 -3.64
CA GLU A 181 14.75 -11.90 -4.78
C GLU A 181 13.99 -12.06 -6.11
N ALA A 182 12.85 -12.76 -6.11
CA ALA A 182 12.03 -12.93 -7.31
C ALA A 182 11.45 -11.60 -7.80
N TYR A 183 11.09 -10.70 -6.90
CA TYR A 183 10.56 -9.38 -7.23
C TYR A 183 11.69 -8.40 -7.57
N GLU A 184 12.83 -8.46 -6.88
CA GLU A 184 14.03 -7.72 -7.26
C GLU A 184 14.36 -7.96 -8.74
N HIS A 185 14.47 -9.21 -9.17
CA HIS A 185 14.79 -9.56 -10.57
C HIS A 185 13.71 -9.11 -11.56
N GLN A 186 12.44 -9.13 -11.17
CA GLN A 186 11.32 -8.87 -12.06
C GLN A 186 10.95 -7.38 -12.14
N TRP A 187 11.04 -6.65 -11.04
CA TRP A 187 10.44 -5.32 -10.89
C TRP A 187 11.45 -4.19 -10.72
N GLU A 188 12.64 -4.45 -10.20
CA GLU A 188 13.61 -3.44 -9.80
C GLU A 188 13.93 -2.43 -10.92
N GLU A 189 14.34 -2.92 -12.09
CA GLU A 189 14.71 -2.07 -13.21
C GLU A 189 13.53 -1.20 -13.68
N LYS A 190 12.36 -1.81 -13.80
CA LYS A 190 11.14 -1.13 -14.25
C LYS A 190 10.69 -0.05 -13.28
N ALA A 191 10.69 -0.34 -11.97
CA ALA A 191 10.34 0.62 -10.94
C ALA A 191 11.30 1.81 -10.94
N ARG A 192 12.62 1.56 -10.96
CA ARG A 192 13.62 2.63 -11.01
C ARG A 192 13.49 3.49 -12.26
N GLN A 193 13.16 2.90 -13.41
CA GLN A 193 12.91 3.64 -14.64
C GLN A 193 11.67 4.51 -14.54
N ASN A 194 10.54 3.97 -14.05
CA ASN A 194 9.29 4.70 -13.86
C ASN A 194 9.51 5.90 -12.92
N ILE A 195 10.12 5.66 -11.75
CA ILE A 195 10.41 6.69 -10.76
C ILE A 195 11.34 7.77 -11.34
N SER A 196 12.42 7.36 -12.03
CA SER A 196 13.36 8.30 -12.63
C SER A 196 12.71 9.18 -13.71
N ASN A 197 11.78 8.62 -14.49
CA ASN A 197 11.04 9.36 -15.50
C ASN A 197 10.05 10.35 -14.86
N GLU A 198 9.38 9.95 -13.77
CA GLU A 198 8.51 10.85 -13.01
C GLU A 198 9.30 11.99 -12.37
N LEU A 199 10.44 11.70 -11.74
CA LEU A 199 11.31 12.72 -11.15
C LEU A 199 11.77 13.77 -12.16
N LYS A 200 12.15 13.36 -13.38
CA LYS A 200 12.52 14.32 -14.45
C LYS A 200 11.36 15.26 -14.80
N LYS A 201 10.11 14.74 -14.84
CA LYS A 201 8.92 15.56 -15.10
C LYS A 201 8.66 16.54 -13.95
N ILE A 202 8.76 16.07 -12.71
CA ILE A 202 8.59 16.88 -11.50
C ILE A 202 9.63 18.02 -11.45
N GLU A 203 10.89 17.71 -11.67
CA GLU A 203 11.97 18.72 -11.66
C GLU A 203 11.76 19.80 -12.73
N LYS A 204 11.33 19.40 -13.93
CA LYS A 204 10.95 20.35 -14.99
C LYS A 204 9.79 21.25 -14.56
N SER A 205 8.76 20.70 -13.94
CA SER A 205 7.59 21.46 -13.49
C SER A 205 7.95 22.44 -12.38
N ILE A 206 8.73 22.04 -11.39
CA ILE A 206 9.20 22.93 -10.30
C ILE A 206 10.03 24.09 -10.88
N ASN A 207 10.93 23.83 -11.83
CA ASN A 207 11.74 24.90 -12.45
C ASN A 207 10.88 25.89 -13.25
N LEU A 208 9.81 25.43 -13.88
CA LEU A 208 8.86 26.33 -14.59
C LEU A 208 8.10 27.21 -13.62
N LEU A 209 7.59 26.68 -12.51
CA LEU A 209 6.89 27.43 -11.47
C LEU A 209 7.81 28.53 -10.88
N SER A 210 9.04 28.18 -10.51
CA SER A 210 10.02 29.13 -9.97
C SER A 210 10.44 30.24 -10.96
N SER A 211 10.24 30.05 -12.26
CA SER A 211 10.57 31.04 -13.29
C SER A 211 9.43 32.01 -13.60
N THR A 212 8.18 31.67 -13.21
CA THR A 212 6.98 32.53 -13.41
C THR A 212 6.74 33.51 -12.27
N GLU A 213 7.44 33.35 -11.15
CA GLU A 213 7.36 34.25 -9.98
C GLU A 213 8.39 35.39 -10.00
N LYS A 214 9.20 35.47 -11.06
CA LYS A 214 10.19 36.54 -11.30
C LYS A 214 9.70 37.52 -12.35
#